data_d78278977ff51787c28f205d74f57f0f
#
_entry.id   d78278977ff51787c28f205d74f57f0f
#
_cell.length_a   1.000
_cell.length_b   1.000
_cell.length_c   1.000
_cell.angle_alpha   90.00
_cell.angle_beta   90.00
_cell.angle_gamma   90.00
#
_symmetry.space_group_name_H-M   'P 1'
#
loop_
_entity.id
_entity.type
_entity.pdbx_description
1 polymer ?
#
loop_
_entity_poly.entity_id
_entity_poly.type
_entity_poly.pdbx_seq_one_letter_code
_entity_poly.pdbx_strand_id
1 'polypeptide(L)'
;MESILITGASGFIGSFIVQEALKRRFGVWAGIRASSSKKYLKERKIHFLELDFAHPNELRAQLSGHKGTYNKFDYIVHCAGVTKCADKSDFDRVNYLQTKYFVDTLRELNMIPKQFIYISTLSVFGPIREKDYSPISEEDTPAPNTAYGLSKLKAELYIQSIPGFPYVIYRPTGVYGPREADYFLMAKSIRQHTDFSVGYKRQDLTFVYVKDIVPVSYTHLTLPTICSV
;
A
#
# COMPACT_ATOMS: atom_id res chain seq x y z
N MET A 1 0.00 -21.33 -12.80
CA MET A 1 0.84 -20.22 -12.25
C MET A 1 -0.13 -19.31 -11.53
N GLU A 2 0.11 -19.04 -10.24
CA GLU A 2 -0.76 -18.14 -9.47
C GLU A 2 -0.62 -16.70 -9.95
N SER A 3 -1.72 -15.99 -9.98
CA SER A 3 -1.82 -14.61 -10.46
C SER A 3 -1.85 -13.61 -9.31
N ILE A 4 -1.15 -12.50 -9.46
CA ILE A 4 -1.13 -11.43 -8.47
C ILE A 4 -1.39 -10.07 -9.12
N LEU A 5 -2.34 -9.32 -8.58
CA LEU A 5 -2.57 -7.92 -8.93
C LEU A 5 -1.88 -7.02 -7.90
N ILE A 6 -1.05 -6.12 -8.39
CA ILE A 6 -0.42 -5.09 -7.56
C ILE A 6 -0.95 -3.73 -8.00
N THR A 7 -1.78 -3.09 -7.18
CA THR A 7 -2.26 -1.73 -7.46
C THR A 7 -1.23 -0.71 -7.00
N GLY A 8 -1.22 0.48 -7.60
CA GLY A 8 -0.14 1.44 -7.34
C GLY A 8 1.23 0.94 -7.80
N ALA A 9 1.26 0.02 -8.75
CA ALA A 9 2.45 -0.67 -9.25
C ALA A 9 3.54 0.27 -9.79
N SER A 10 3.16 1.44 -10.31
CA SER A 10 4.10 2.46 -10.81
C SER A 10 4.76 3.28 -9.69
N GLY A 11 4.25 3.16 -8.45
CA GLY A 11 4.78 3.87 -7.29
C GLY A 11 6.06 3.25 -6.72
N PHE A 12 6.59 3.87 -5.66
CA PHE A 12 7.83 3.45 -5.01
C PHE A 12 7.74 1.98 -4.53
N ILE A 13 6.93 1.69 -3.53
CA ILE A 13 6.79 0.34 -2.95
C ILE A 13 6.24 -0.64 -3.98
N GLY A 14 5.16 -0.28 -4.69
CA GLY A 14 4.50 -1.15 -5.67
C GLY A 14 5.45 -1.66 -6.75
N SER A 15 6.37 -0.82 -7.25
CA SER A 15 7.33 -1.23 -8.27
C SER A 15 8.37 -2.26 -7.78
N PHE A 16 8.72 -2.26 -6.50
CA PHE A 16 9.56 -3.30 -5.91
C PHE A 16 8.79 -4.60 -5.69
N ILE A 17 7.52 -4.51 -5.26
CA ILE A 17 6.65 -5.69 -5.13
C ILE A 17 6.47 -6.37 -6.49
N VAL A 18 6.24 -5.62 -7.58
CA VAL A 18 6.20 -6.18 -8.94
C VAL A 18 7.47 -6.95 -9.29
N GLN A 19 8.65 -6.37 -9.02
CA GLN A 19 9.92 -7.04 -9.30
C GLN A 19 10.10 -8.35 -8.52
N GLU A 20 9.70 -8.36 -7.26
CA GLU A 20 9.79 -9.56 -6.42
C GLU A 20 8.78 -10.63 -6.87
N ALA A 21 7.54 -10.24 -7.23
CA ALA A 21 6.55 -11.15 -7.77
C ALA A 21 7.05 -11.89 -9.03
N LEU A 22 7.72 -11.16 -9.92
CA LEU A 22 8.33 -11.75 -11.12
C LEU A 22 9.42 -12.76 -10.78
N LYS A 23 10.28 -12.47 -9.79
CA LYS A 23 11.32 -13.40 -9.32
C LYS A 23 10.72 -14.68 -8.76
N ARG A 24 9.61 -14.56 -8.05
CA ARG A 24 8.85 -15.67 -7.48
C ARG A 24 7.96 -16.40 -8.49
N ARG A 25 8.01 -15.99 -9.77
CA ARG A 25 7.29 -16.62 -10.89
C ARG A 25 5.77 -16.56 -10.81
N PHE A 26 5.23 -15.48 -10.21
CA PHE A 26 3.81 -15.17 -10.33
C PHE A 26 3.44 -14.69 -11.73
N GLY A 27 2.19 -14.88 -12.14
CA GLY A 27 1.56 -14.15 -13.23
C GLY A 27 1.24 -12.73 -12.75
N VAL A 28 2.08 -11.74 -13.13
CA VAL A 28 2.04 -10.40 -12.52
C VAL A 28 1.16 -9.44 -13.32
N TRP A 29 0.20 -8.86 -12.65
CA TRP A 29 -0.65 -7.78 -13.15
C TRP A 29 -0.34 -6.48 -12.42
N ALA A 30 0.15 -5.50 -13.16
CA ALA A 30 0.43 -4.16 -12.66
C ALA A 30 -0.82 -3.28 -12.83
N GLY A 31 -1.53 -3.02 -11.74
CA GLY A 31 -2.66 -2.10 -11.68
C GLY A 31 -2.15 -0.65 -11.68
N ILE A 32 -2.42 0.09 -12.75
CA ILE A 32 -1.94 1.45 -12.98
C ILE A 32 -3.06 2.34 -13.50
N ARG A 33 -2.93 3.66 -13.36
CA ARG A 33 -3.80 4.64 -14.05
C ARG A 33 -3.29 4.87 -15.47
N ALA A 34 -4.15 5.31 -16.39
CA ALA A 34 -3.77 5.68 -17.76
C ALA A 34 -2.54 6.61 -17.82
N SER A 35 -2.49 7.59 -16.90
CA SER A 35 -1.41 8.57 -16.82
C SER A 35 -0.15 8.08 -16.10
N SER A 36 -0.10 6.84 -15.63
CA SER A 36 1.01 6.33 -14.81
C SER A 36 2.29 6.13 -15.62
N SER A 37 3.42 6.57 -15.07
CA SER A 37 4.73 6.27 -15.65
C SER A 37 5.08 4.80 -15.50
N LYS A 38 5.52 4.17 -16.58
CA LYS A 38 6.01 2.78 -16.59
C LYS A 38 7.54 2.69 -16.42
N LYS A 39 8.19 3.75 -15.97
CA LYS A 39 9.65 3.87 -15.88
C LYS A 39 10.33 2.67 -15.18
N TYR A 40 9.71 2.12 -14.15
CA TYR A 40 10.23 1.00 -13.36
C TYR A 40 9.57 -0.34 -13.65
N LEU A 41 8.68 -0.40 -14.65
CA LEU A 41 7.89 -1.57 -15.03
C LEU A 41 8.25 -1.98 -16.46
N LYS A 42 9.52 -2.32 -16.70
CA LYS A 42 10.06 -2.57 -18.05
C LYS A 42 10.05 -4.04 -18.45
N GLU A 43 9.80 -4.96 -17.52
CA GLU A 43 9.86 -6.40 -17.77
C GLU A 43 8.71 -6.83 -18.68
N ARG A 44 9.02 -7.58 -19.76
CA ARG A 44 8.02 -8.04 -20.76
C ARG A 44 6.94 -8.95 -20.17
N LYS A 45 7.20 -9.57 -19.02
CA LYS A 45 6.27 -10.49 -18.34
C LYS A 45 5.22 -9.78 -17.49
N ILE A 46 5.23 -8.45 -17.43
CA ILE A 46 4.24 -7.68 -16.70
C ILE A 46 3.02 -7.48 -17.59
N HIS A 47 1.87 -7.94 -17.12
CA HIS A 47 0.59 -7.58 -17.69
C HIS A 47 0.11 -6.26 -17.05
N PHE A 48 -0.33 -5.33 -17.87
CA PHE A 48 -0.85 -4.06 -17.38
C PHE A 48 -2.37 -4.09 -17.33
N LEU A 49 -2.92 -3.67 -16.20
CA LEU A 49 -4.34 -3.46 -16.03
C LEU A 49 -4.58 -1.99 -15.64
N GLU A 50 -5.29 -1.30 -16.49
CA GLU A 50 -5.71 0.07 -16.18
C GLU A 50 -6.86 0.04 -15.19
N LEU A 51 -6.73 0.80 -14.10
CA LEU A 51 -7.71 0.87 -13.03
C LEU A 51 -7.96 2.33 -12.65
N ASP A 52 -9.20 2.77 -12.85
CA ASP A 52 -9.66 4.09 -12.47
C ASP A 52 -10.46 4.04 -11.16
N PHE A 53 -9.75 4.17 -10.04
CA PHE A 53 -10.36 4.15 -8.72
C PHE A 53 -11.22 5.40 -8.42
N ALA A 54 -11.10 6.48 -9.19
CA ALA A 54 -11.88 7.69 -8.99
C ALA A 54 -13.30 7.57 -9.52
N HIS A 55 -13.52 6.70 -10.54
CA HIS A 55 -14.80 6.50 -11.20
C HIS A 55 -15.27 5.04 -11.01
N PRO A 56 -16.16 4.77 -10.03
CA PRO A 56 -16.58 3.39 -9.70
C PRO A 56 -17.13 2.58 -10.87
N ASN A 57 -17.86 3.22 -11.78
CA ASN A 57 -18.39 2.53 -12.97
C ASN A 57 -17.28 2.08 -13.94
N GLU A 58 -16.26 2.93 -14.14
CA GLU A 58 -15.10 2.60 -14.96
C GLU A 58 -14.29 1.48 -14.31
N LEU A 59 -14.02 1.58 -13.02
CA LEU A 59 -13.35 0.54 -12.25
C LEU A 59 -14.07 -0.81 -12.38
N ARG A 60 -15.40 -0.79 -12.25
CA ARG A 60 -16.24 -1.99 -12.41
C ARG A 60 -16.13 -2.58 -13.83
N ALA A 61 -16.20 -1.75 -14.86
CA ALA A 61 -16.07 -2.18 -16.25
C ALA A 61 -14.69 -2.80 -16.51
N GLN A 62 -13.61 -2.18 -16.03
CA GLN A 62 -12.23 -2.65 -16.16
C GLN A 62 -12.01 -4.01 -15.48
N LEU A 63 -12.49 -4.17 -14.25
CA LEU A 63 -12.40 -5.44 -13.53
C LEU A 63 -13.29 -6.53 -14.13
N SER A 64 -14.49 -6.19 -14.58
CA SER A 64 -15.39 -7.11 -15.24
C SER A 64 -14.80 -7.62 -16.57
N GLY A 65 -14.20 -6.72 -17.37
CA GLY A 65 -13.48 -7.08 -18.59
C GLY A 65 -12.32 -8.02 -18.32
N HIS A 66 -11.53 -7.76 -17.29
CA HIS A 66 -10.46 -8.67 -16.87
C HIS A 66 -11.02 -10.04 -16.48
N LYS A 67 -12.06 -10.09 -15.64
CA LYS A 67 -12.69 -11.34 -15.20
C LYS A 67 -13.18 -12.18 -16.37
N GLY A 68 -13.78 -11.55 -17.38
CA GLY A 68 -14.29 -12.23 -18.56
C GLY A 68 -13.19 -12.94 -19.37
N THR A 69 -11.96 -12.46 -19.32
CA THR A 69 -10.83 -13.00 -20.09
C THR A 69 -9.91 -13.90 -19.28
N TYR A 70 -9.61 -13.55 -18.02
CA TYR A 70 -8.55 -14.17 -17.21
C TYR A 70 -9.04 -14.72 -15.87
N ASN A 71 -10.33 -14.57 -15.54
CA ASN A 71 -10.88 -14.92 -14.23
C ASN A 71 -10.44 -13.97 -13.11
N LYS A 72 -10.48 -14.41 -11.84
CA LYS A 72 -10.06 -13.62 -10.67
C LYS A 72 -8.56 -13.76 -10.40
N PHE A 73 -8.00 -12.81 -9.65
CA PHE A 73 -6.64 -12.88 -9.15
C PHE A 73 -6.58 -13.83 -7.95
N ASP A 74 -5.49 -14.62 -7.84
CA ASP A 74 -5.24 -15.40 -6.63
C ASP A 74 -4.87 -14.48 -5.45
N TYR A 75 -4.07 -13.45 -5.70
CA TYR A 75 -3.60 -12.50 -4.69
C TYR A 75 -3.75 -11.05 -5.17
N ILE A 76 -4.01 -10.16 -4.23
CA ILE A 76 -4.02 -8.72 -4.50
C ILE A 76 -3.16 -8.01 -3.46
N VAL A 77 -2.22 -7.16 -3.92
CA VAL A 77 -1.48 -6.23 -3.06
C VAL A 77 -1.91 -4.81 -3.39
N HIS A 78 -2.62 -4.19 -2.47
CA HIS A 78 -3.16 -2.85 -2.65
C HIS A 78 -2.21 -1.80 -2.08
N CYS A 79 -1.38 -1.22 -2.98
CA CYS A 79 -0.43 -0.15 -2.67
C CYS A 79 -0.92 1.22 -3.19
N ALA A 80 -2.04 1.26 -3.91
CA ALA A 80 -2.57 2.53 -4.43
C ALA A 80 -2.96 3.44 -3.27
N GLY A 81 -2.54 4.70 -3.34
CA GLY A 81 -2.79 5.71 -2.33
C GLY A 81 -1.90 6.93 -2.55
N VAL A 82 -2.10 7.94 -1.71
CA VAL A 82 -1.31 9.18 -1.71
C VAL A 82 -0.78 9.46 -0.32
N THR A 83 0.47 9.91 -0.24
CA THR A 83 1.13 10.33 1.01
C THR A 83 1.21 11.84 1.15
N LYS A 84 0.93 12.57 0.06
CA LYS A 84 0.92 14.04 -0.03
C LYS A 84 -0.25 14.49 -0.87
N CYS A 85 -0.97 15.50 -0.42
CA CYS A 85 -2.07 16.14 -1.12
C CYS A 85 -2.01 17.65 -0.87
N ALA A 86 -2.46 18.43 -1.85
CA ALA A 86 -2.65 19.86 -1.69
C ALA A 86 -3.86 20.16 -0.79
N ASP A 87 -4.95 19.42 -0.97
CA ASP A 87 -6.14 19.47 -0.13
C ASP A 87 -6.17 18.25 0.81
N LYS A 88 -6.38 18.48 2.11
CA LYS A 88 -6.47 17.41 3.10
C LYS A 88 -7.64 16.45 2.87
N SER A 89 -8.73 16.91 2.24
CA SER A 89 -9.87 16.07 1.88
C SER A 89 -9.52 14.99 0.84
N ASP A 90 -8.49 15.23 0.03
CA ASP A 90 -8.00 14.26 -0.95
C ASP A 90 -7.43 13.00 -0.32
N PHE A 91 -6.89 13.08 0.90
CA PHE A 91 -6.47 11.88 1.62
C PHE A 91 -7.64 10.93 1.84
N ASP A 92 -8.77 11.44 2.32
CA ASP A 92 -9.96 10.62 2.58
C ASP A 92 -10.53 10.06 1.27
N ARG A 93 -10.63 10.90 0.25
CA ARG A 93 -11.11 10.50 -1.08
C ARG A 93 -10.25 9.40 -1.70
N VAL A 94 -8.92 9.55 -1.68
CA VAL A 94 -8.02 8.63 -2.38
C VAL A 94 -7.68 7.39 -1.54
N ASN A 95 -7.34 7.56 -0.26
CA ASN A 95 -6.87 6.43 0.55
C ASN A 95 -8.02 5.60 1.13
N TYR A 96 -9.17 6.22 1.43
CA TYR A 96 -10.31 5.52 2.01
C TYR A 96 -11.37 5.19 0.96
N LEU A 97 -12.00 6.19 0.33
CA LEU A 97 -13.16 5.94 -0.53
C LEU A 97 -12.78 5.11 -1.77
N GLN A 98 -11.65 5.38 -2.41
CA GLN A 98 -11.20 4.58 -3.56
C GLN A 98 -10.83 3.15 -3.18
N THR A 99 -10.23 2.94 -1.99
CA THR A 99 -10.00 1.58 -1.45
C THR A 99 -11.33 0.87 -1.22
N LYS A 100 -12.30 1.56 -0.62
CA LYS A 100 -13.64 1.05 -0.40
C LYS A 100 -14.30 0.63 -1.72
N TYR A 101 -14.32 1.50 -2.72
CA TYR A 101 -14.89 1.19 -4.04
C TYR A 101 -14.23 -0.03 -4.68
N PHE A 102 -12.91 -0.15 -4.56
CA PHE A 102 -12.20 -1.29 -5.10
C PHE A 102 -12.62 -2.60 -4.42
N VAL A 103 -12.63 -2.63 -3.10
CA VAL A 103 -13.03 -3.83 -2.33
C VAL A 103 -14.49 -4.19 -2.60
N ASP A 104 -15.40 -3.21 -2.64
CA ASP A 104 -16.81 -3.44 -2.97
C ASP A 104 -16.97 -4.03 -4.36
N THR A 105 -16.29 -3.47 -5.35
CA THR A 105 -16.32 -3.97 -6.74
C THR A 105 -15.80 -5.40 -6.84
N LEU A 106 -14.71 -5.75 -6.13
CA LEU A 106 -14.21 -7.13 -6.08
C LEU A 106 -15.25 -8.10 -5.50
N ARG A 107 -15.97 -7.69 -4.46
CA ARG A 107 -17.04 -8.50 -3.84
C ARG A 107 -18.22 -8.67 -4.79
N GLU A 108 -18.74 -7.59 -5.36
CA GLU A 108 -19.85 -7.61 -6.30
C GLU A 108 -19.59 -8.46 -7.54
N LEU A 109 -18.36 -8.44 -8.04
CA LEU A 109 -17.93 -9.24 -9.19
C LEU A 109 -17.52 -10.67 -8.83
N ASN A 110 -17.61 -11.10 -7.56
CA ASN A 110 -17.09 -12.39 -7.09
C ASN A 110 -15.61 -12.59 -7.47
N MET A 111 -14.79 -11.55 -7.30
CA MET A 111 -13.35 -11.54 -7.56
C MET A 111 -12.52 -11.48 -6.26
N ILE A 112 -13.09 -11.91 -5.14
CA ILE A 112 -12.36 -11.98 -3.86
C ILE A 112 -11.15 -12.90 -4.04
N PRO A 113 -9.91 -12.41 -3.75
CA PRO A 113 -8.69 -13.20 -3.88
C PRO A 113 -8.59 -14.24 -2.76
N LYS A 114 -7.58 -15.13 -2.84
CA LYS A 114 -7.18 -15.97 -1.69
C LYS A 114 -6.66 -15.13 -0.53
N GLN A 115 -5.94 -14.04 -0.85
CA GLN A 115 -5.42 -13.08 0.11
C GLN A 115 -5.39 -11.67 -0.47
N PHE A 116 -5.88 -10.70 0.30
CA PHE A 116 -5.82 -9.27 0.01
C PHE A 116 -4.84 -8.60 0.98
N ILE A 117 -3.73 -8.08 0.48
CA ILE A 117 -2.73 -7.36 1.28
C ILE A 117 -2.95 -5.87 1.11
N TYR A 118 -3.21 -5.18 2.21
CA TYR A 118 -3.35 -3.73 2.25
C TYR A 118 -2.08 -3.08 2.81
N ILE A 119 -1.42 -2.25 2.02
CA ILE A 119 -0.27 -1.47 2.49
C ILE A 119 -0.79 -0.21 3.17
N SER A 120 -0.79 -0.24 4.49
CA SER A 120 -1.18 0.86 5.36
C SER A 120 0.05 1.67 5.83
N THR A 121 0.10 2.10 7.07
CA THR A 121 1.18 2.91 7.64
C THR A 121 1.17 2.85 9.17
N LEU A 122 2.34 2.96 9.79
CA LEU A 122 2.45 3.13 11.24
C LEU A 122 1.81 4.45 11.73
N SER A 123 1.64 5.44 10.85
CA SER A 123 0.98 6.72 11.17
C SER A 123 -0.47 6.59 11.64
N VAL A 124 -1.10 5.41 11.53
CA VAL A 124 -2.43 5.14 12.11
C VAL A 124 -2.42 5.19 13.62
N PHE A 125 -1.28 4.93 14.26
CA PHE A 125 -1.15 5.02 15.71
C PHE A 125 -0.94 6.45 16.21
N GLY A 126 -0.41 7.35 15.38
CA GLY A 126 -0.04 8.69 15.83
C GLY A 126 1.06 8.63 16.91
N PRO A 127 1.17 9.68 17.75
CA PRO A 127 2.26 9.82 18.73
C PRO A 127 1.97 9.12 20.08
N ILE A 128 1.52 7.86 20.08
CA ILE A 128 1.05 7.18 21.30
C ILE A 128 2.17 6.82 22.28
N ARG A 129 3.44 6.80 21.84
CA ARG A 129 4.63 6.42 22.65
C ARG A 129 5.65 7.55 22.83
N GLU A 130 5.26 8.81 22.63
CA GLU A 130 6.18 9.96 22.71
C GLU A 130 6.73 10.22 24.14
N LYS A 131 6.17 9.62 25.18
CA LYS A 131 6.60 9.84 26.56
C LYS A 131 7.71 8.88 27.00
N ASP A 132 7.61 7.64 26.63
CA ASP A 132 8.48 6.55 27.10
C ASP A 132 9.28 5.87 25.99
N TYR A 133 8.96 6.17 24.73
CA TYR A 133 9.60 5.58 23.54
C TYR A 133 9.53 4.05 23.51
N SER A 134 8.55 3.46 24.20
CA SER A 134 8.32 2.02 24.15
C SER A 134 7.87 1.59 22.74
N PRO A 135 8.16 0.35 22.33
CA PRO A 135 7.71 -0.15 21.02
C PRO A 135 6.18 -0.12 20.89
N ILE A 136 5.71 0.25 19.71
CA ILE A 136 4.28 0.12 19.33
C ILE A 136 4.02 -1.35 19.04
N SER A 137 2.91 -1.88 19.56
CA SER A 137 2.43 -3.23 19.29
C SER A 137 1.14 -3.23 18.48
N GLU A 138 0.78 -4.38 17.93
CA GLU A 138 -0.49 -4.53 17.20
C GLU A 138 -1.72 -4.38 18.08
N GLU A 139 -1.59 -4.59 19.38
CA GLU A 139 -2.67 -4.46 20.37
C GLU A 139 -2.93 -3.01 20.75
N ASP A 140 -2.00 -2.10 20.43
CA ASP A 140 -2.18 -0.68 20.72
C ASP A 140 -3.37 -0.09 19.95
N THR A 141 -4.13 0.77 20.61
CA THR A 141 -5.27 1.44 19.99
C THR A 141 -4.79 2.52 19.02
N PRO A 142 -5.16 2.45 17.74
CA PRO A 142 -4.84 3.50 16.76
C PRO A 142 -5.42 4.86 17.17
N ALA A 143 -4.58 5.91 17.13
CA ALA A 143 -4.95 7.30 17.46
C ALA A 143 -4.27 8.29 16.51
N PRO A 144 -4.60 8.27 15.20
CA PRO A 144 -3.92 9.09 14.20
C PRO A 144 -4.15 10.58 14.45
N ASN A 145 -3.08 11.36 14.36
CA ASN A 145 -3.10 12.82 14.50
C ASN A 145 -2.93 13.57 13.17
N THR A 146 -2.88 12.85 12.05
CA THR A 146 -2.76 13.41 10.71
C THR A 146 -3.92 12.98 9.81
N ALA A 147 -4.30 13.81 8.82
CA ALA A 147 -5.31 13.46 7.83
C ALA A 147 -4.93 12.22 7.03
N TYR A 148 -3.64 12.03 6.73
CA TYR A 148 -3.11 10.83 6.11
C TYR A 148 -3.32 9.59 6.98
N GLY A 149 -2.85 9.59 8.22
CA GLY A 149 -3.03 8.46 9.15
C GLY A 149 -4.51 8.12 9.36
N LEU A 150 -5.37 9.15 9.53
CA LEU A 150 -6.81 8.96 9.68
C LEU A 150 -7.44 8.30 8.44
N SER A 151 -7.07 8.73 7.23
CA SER A 151 -7.59 8.16 5.98
C SER A 151 -7.19 6.70 5.80
N LYS A 152 -5.96 6.35 6.17
CA LYS A 152 -5.47 4.97 6.14
C LYS A 152 -6.20 4.10 7.17
N LEU A 153 -6.40 4.61 8.41
CA LEU A 153 -7.16 3.91 9.45
C LEU A 153 -8.60 3.65 9.03
N LYS A 154 -9.29 4.62 8.42
CA LYS A 154 -10.65 4.42 7.90
C LYS A 154 -10.72 3.26 6.89
N ALA A 155 -9.73 3.16 6.00
CA ALA A 155 -9.66 2.07 5.04
C ALA A 155 -9.40 0.71 5.73
N GLU A 156 -8.52 0.66 6.74
CA GLU A 156 -8.29 -0.55 7.54
C GLU A 156 -9.58 -1.03 8.21
N LEU A 157 -10.24 -0.13 8.96
CA LEU A 157 -11.49 -0.43 9.66
C LEU A 157 -12.58 -0.91 8.69
N TYR A 158 -12.66 -0.31 7.50
CA TYR A 158 -13.58 -0.75 6.47
C TYR A 158 -13.28 -2.19 6.03
N ILE A 159 -12.03 -2.51 5.69
CA ILE A 159 -11.63 -3.84 5.27
C ILE A 159 -11.90 -4.87 6.39
N GLN A 160 -11.57 -4.53 7.64
CA GLN A 160 -11.81 -5.37 8.82
C GLN A 160 -13.30 -5.60 9.10
N SER A 161 -14.16 -4.65 8.74
CA SER A 161 -15.62 -4.76 8.96
C SER A 161 -16.30 -5.76 8.04
N ILE A 162 -15.62 -6.30 7.02
CA ILE A 162 -16.21 -7.19 6.03
C ILE A 162 -16.07 -8.65 6.50
N PRO A 163 -17.17 -9.33 6.85
CA PRO A 163 -17.10 -10.72 7.31
C PRO A 163 -16.49 -11.66 6.27
N GLY A 164 -15.50 -12.45 6.69
CA GLY A 164 -14.88 -13.48 5.84
C GLY A 164 -14.00 -12.93 4.71
N PHE A 165 -13.72 -11.63 4.66
CA PHE A 165 -12.80 -11.07 3.67
C PHE A 165 -11.35 -11.44 4.04
N PRO A 166 -10.57 -12.06 3.16
CA PRO A 166 -9.24 -12.58 3.48
C PRO A 166 -8.18 -11.46 3.36
N TYR A 167 -8.00 -10.68 4.42
CA TYR A 167 -7.07 -9.56 4.42
C TYR A 167 -5.84 -9.78 5.30
N VAL A 168 -4.76 -9.09 4.95
CA VAL A 168 -3.60 -8.77 5.79
C VAL A 168 -3.32 -7.29 5.68
N ILE A 169 -3.07 -6.62 6.79
CA ILE A 169 -2.76 -5.19 6.85
C ILE A 169 -1.30 -5.02 7.27
N TYR A 170 -0.49 -4.37 6.40
CA TYR A 170 0.87 -3.98 6.73
C TYR A 170 0.92 -2.50 7.11
N ARG A 171 1.51 -2.20 8.25
CA ARG A 171 1.71 -0.85 8.77
C ARG A 171 3.21 -0.49 8.79
N PRO A 172 3.84 -0.27 7.64
CA PRO A 172 5.25 0.08 7.62
C PRO A 172 5.48 1.44 8.26
N THR A 173 6.64 1.60 8.87
CA THR A 173 7.20 2.89 9.30
C THR A 173 7.71 3.69 8.09
N GLY A 174 8.59 4.66 8.27
CA GLY A 174 9.21 5.39 7.18
C GLY A 174 9.99 4.47 6.24
N VAL A 175 9.49 4.25 5.02
CA VAL A 175 10.14 3.38 4.05
C VAL A 175 11.15 4.16 3.24
N TYR A 176 12.41 3.73 3.24
CA TYR A 176 13.46 4.36 2.45
C TYR A 176 14.08 3.40 1.43
N GLY A 177 14.78 3.95 0.45
CA GLY A 177 15.52 3.18 -0.54
C GLY A 177 15.53 3.80 -1.93
N PRO A 178 16.08 3.11 -2.94
CA PRO A 178 16.11 3.61 -4.31
C PRO A 178 14.70 3.94 -4.82
N ARG A 179 14.53 5.07 -5.53
CA ARG A 179 13.26 5.63 -6.07
C ARG A 179 12.43 6.41 -5.06
N GLU A 180 12.85 6.45 -3.79
CA GLU A 180 12.24 7.29 -2.77
C GLU A 180 12.86 8.70 -2.87
N ALA A 181 12.04 9.75 -2.74
CA ALA A 181 12.50 11.13 -2.96
C ALA A 181 12.70 11.93 -1.66
N ASP A 182 11.87 11.71 -0.65
CA ASP A 182 11.83 12.58 0.54
C ASP A 182 13.01 12.34 1.47
N TYR A 183 13.25 11.07 1.83
CA TYR A 183 14.40 10.70 2.67
C TYR A 183 15.73 10.84 1.91
N PHE A 184 15.69 10.71 0.57
CA PHE A 184 16.85 11.03 -0.25
C PHE A 184 17.26 12.50 -0.14
N LEU A 185 16.29 13.43 -0.14
CA LEU A 185 16.58 14.86 0.05
C LEU A 185 17.14 15.15 1.43
N MET A 186 16.61 14.53 2.47
CA MET A 186 17.14 14.60 3.83
C MET A 186 18.60 14.10 3.89
N ALA A 187 18.88 12.91 3.36
CA ALA A 187 20.22 12.35 3.31
C ALA A 187 21.20 13.24 2.52
N LYS A 188 20.74 13.87 1.43
CA LYS A 188 21.52 14.83 0.66
C LYS A 188 21.86 16.06 1.46
N SER A 189 20.93 16.61 2.26
CA SER A 189 21.16 17.76 3.13
C SER A 189 22.20 17.43 4.21
N ILE A 190 22.07 16.28 4.87
CA ILE A 190 23.05 15.82 5.88
C ILE A 190 24.45 15.71 5.25
N ARG A 191 24.56 15.14 4.05
CA ARG A 191 25.84 15.05 3.34
C ARG A 191 26.44 16.42 3.02
N GLN A 192 25.60 17.45 2.90
CA GLN A 192 26.02 18.83 2.66
C GLN A 192 26.23 19.59 4.00
N HIS A 193 26.35 18.86 5.12
CA HIS A 193 26.51 19.42 6.47
C HIS A 193 25.38 20.38 6.90
N THR A 194 24.16 20.15 6.34
CA THR A 194 22.98 20.92 6.71
C THR A 194 21.99 19.96 7.38
N ASP A 195 21.72 20.20 8.66
CA ASP A 195 20.73 19.45 9.43
C ASP A 195 19.52 20.33 9.72
N PHE A 196 18.34 19.83 9.40
CA PHE A 196 17.08 20.49 9.68
C PHE A 196 16.32 19.67 10.72
N SER A 197 16.32 20.13 11.96
CA SER A 197 15.44 19.56 12.97
C SER A 197 14.12 20.32 13.04
N VAL A 198 13.02 19.60 13.26
CA VAL A 198 11.69 20.18 13.47
C VAL A 198 11.37 20.17 14.94
N GLY A 199 11.37 21.36 15.57
CA GLY A 199 11.10 21.52 17.01
C GLY A 199 12.34 21.34 17.89
N TYR A 200 12.12 21.42 19.22
CA TYR A 200 13.19 21.37 20.23
C TYR A 200 13.18 20.07 21.06
N LYS A 201 12.20 19.20 20.82
CA LYS A 201 12.10 17.91 21.54
C LYS A 201 12.79 16.82 20.75
N ARG A 202 13.38 15.87 21.45
CA ARG A 202 13.88 14.63 20.86
C ARG A 202 12.78 13.94 20.06
N GLN A 203 13.10 13.50 18.87
CA GLN A 203 12.22 12.72 17.99
C GLN A 203 12.96 11.46 17.57
N ASP A 204 12.43 10.31 17.95
CA ASP A 204 12.96 9.03 17.52
C ASP A 204 12.19 8.58 16.27
N LEU A 205 12.89 8.46 15.16
CA LEU A 205 12.32 8.05 13.87
C LEU A 205 12.80 6.64 13.53
N THR A 206 11.86 5.79 13.16
CA THR A 206 12.16 4.44 12.71
C THR A 206 12.03 4.38 11.19
N PHE A 207 12.96 3.70 10.56
CA PHE A 207 12.96 3.50 9.11
C PHE A 207 13.13 2.03 8.76
N VAL A 208 12.54 1.64 7.63
CA VAL A 208 12.70 0.29 7.07
C VAL A 208 13.11 0.38 5.60
N TYR A 209 14.04 -0.47 5.19
CA TYR A 209 14.49 -0.51 3.82
C TYR A 209 13.45 -1.18 2.92
N VAL A 210 13.16 -0.59 1.76
CA VAL A 210 12.09 -1.09 0.88
C VAL A 210 12.26 -2.55 0.48
N LYS A 211 13.49 -3.04 0.33
CA LYS A 211 13.73 -4.44 -0.03
C LYS A 211 13.51 -5.42 1.13
N ASP A 212 13.40 -4.93 2.37
CA ASP A 212 13.07 -5.77 3.52
C ASP A 212 11.55 -5.91 3.71
N ILE A 213 10.78 -4.88 3.33
CA ILE A 213 9.30 -4.96 3.32
C ILE A 213 8.79 -5.93 2.27
N VAL A 214 9.40 -5.92 1.09
CA VAL A 214 8.88 -6.64 -0.07
C VAL A 214 8.80 -8.15 0.14
N PRO A 215 9.83 -8.85 0.68
CA PRO A 215 9.73 -10.28 0.99
C PRO A 215 8.64 -10.62 2.01
N VAL A 216 8.43 -9.76 3.01
CA VAL A 216 7.40 -9.95 4.05
C VAL A 216 6.02 -9.99 3.43
N SER A 217 5.73 -9.16 2.42
CA SER A 217 4.46 -9.18 1.68
C SER A 217 4.15 -10.56 1.04
N TYR A 218 5.16 -11.39 0.77
CA TYR A 218 4.99 -12.72 0.19
C TYR A 218 5.01 -13.85 1.20
N THR A 219 5.67 -13.68 2.34
CA THR A 219 5.70 -14.70 3.40
C THR A 219 4.28 -14.99 3.90
N HIS A 220 3.44 -13.98 3.96
CA HIS A 220 2.06 -14.08 4.41
C HIS A 220 1.06 -14.52 3.31
N LEU A 221 1.46 -14.63 2.05
CA LEU A 221 0.63 -15.24 1.02
C LEU A 221 0.48 -16.76 1.21
N THR A 222 1.39 -17.39 1.94
CA THR A 222 1.45 -18.86 2.11
C THR A 222 1.06 -19.34 3.50
N LEU A 223 0.83 -18.44 4.46
CA LEU A 223 0.45 -18.81 5.83
C LEU A 223 -1.00 -18.40 6.09
N PRO A 224 -1.82 -19.29 6.71
CA PRO A 224 -3.10 -18.86 7.24
C PRO A 224 -2.81 -18.00 8.46
N THR A 225 -2.94 -16.66 8.34
CA THR A 225 -2.50 -15.81 9.45
C THR A 225 -3.31 -14.55 9.60
N ILE A 226 -3.83 -14.42 10.76
CA ILE A 226 -3.99 -13.17 11.52
C ILE A 226 -2.58 -12.77 11.97
N CYS A 227 -1.91 -11.88 11.26
CA CYS A 227 -0.69 -11.21 11.73
C CYS A 227 -0.67 -9.79 11.18
N SER A 228 -0.78 -8.84 12.07
CA SER A 228 -0.29 -7.50 11.91
C SER A 228 1.23 -7.53 12.19
N VAL A 229 2.05 -7.06 11.28
CA VAL A 229 3.47 -6.80 11.45
C VAL A 229 3.73 -5.33 11.24
#